data_0b67351a6d4b52f1ed6596ecc6197b16
#
_entry.id   0b67351a6d4b52f1ed6596ecc6197b16
#
_cell.length_a   1.000
_cell.length_b   1.000
_cell.length_c   1.000
_cell.angle_alpha   90.00
_cell.angle_beta   90.00
_cell.angle_gamma   90.00
#
_symmetry.space_group_name_H-M   'P 1'
#
loop_
_entity.id
_entity.type
_entity.pdbx_description
1 polymer ?
#
loop_
_entity_poly.entity_id
_entity_poly.type
_entity_poly.pdbx_seq_one_letter_code
_entity_poly.pdbx_strand_id
1 'polypeptide(L)'
;AVHSPARRRADLVPNLVETVKGYATHERETLEGVMAARARATQVQITADQLTPENLKKFEEAQAGLRGALGRLMAVAESYPQLRASESFRDLQVQLEGTENRIAVARNRYIQAVQAYNDLITVPPTSFTNSLVYHKQAKPQFTATAATAEQAPKVKF
;
A
#
# COMPACT_ATOMS: atom_id res chain seq x y z
N ALA A 1 -7.93 7.57 5.01
CA ALA A 1 -6.64 7.81 4.37
C ALA A 1 -5.98 6.49 4.01
N VAL A 2 -4.72 6.56 3.59
CA VAL A 2 -3.98 5.37 3.15
C VAL A 2 -3.84 4.35 4.27
N HIS A 3 -3.67 4.85 5.48
CA HIS A 3 -3.40 4.00 6.64
C HIS A 3 -4.56 3.04 6.93
N SER A 4 -5.78 3.53 6.90
CA SER A 4 -6.93 2.73 7.29
C SER A 4 -7.18 1.53 6.36
N PRO A 5 -7.19 1.70 5.03
CA PRO A 5 -7.34 0.55 4.14
C PRO A 5 -6.17 -0.43 4.24
N ALA A 6 -4.95 0.08 4.43
CA ALA A 6 -3.78 -0.79 4.57
C ALA A 6 -3.89 -1.63 5.83
N ARG A 7 -4.37 -1.04 6.92
CA ARG A 7 -4.57 -1.77 8.16
C ARG A 7 -5.62 -2.84 8.00
N ARG A 8 -6.71 -2.53 7.31
CA ARG A 8 -7.75 -3.52 7.07
C ARG A 8 -7.21 -4.69 6.26
N ARG A 9 -6.40 -4.42 5.26
CA ARG A 9 -5.77 -5.49 4.50
C ARG A 9 -4.92 -6.38 5.39
N ALA A 10 -4.11 -5.78 6.25
CA ALA A 10 -3.28 -6.53 7.18
C ALA A 10 -4.12 -7.38 8.13
N ASP A 11 -5.27 -6.89 8.54
CA ASP A 11 -6.16 -7.60 9.44
C ASP A 11 -6.83 -8.80 8.79
N LEU A 12 -6.99 -8.78 7.47
CA LEU A 12 -7.59 -9.90 6.74
C LEU A 12 -6.61 -11.04 6.49
N VAL A 13 -5.31 -10.75 6.53
CA VAL A 13 -4.30 -11.74 6.16
C VAL A 13 -4.30 -12.98 7.05
N PRO A 14 -4.41 -12.89 8.39
CA PRO A 14 -4.42 -14.11 9.19
C PRO A 14 -5.56 -15.06 8.85
N ASN A 15 -6.74 -14.52 8.58
CA ASN A 15 -7.89 -15.34 8.20
C ASN A 15 -7.65 -16.01 6.85
N LEU A 16 -7.06 -15.28 5.91
CA LEU A 16 -6.72 -15.83 4.62
C LEU A 16 -5.71 -16.96 4.75
N VAL A 17 -4.67 -16.77 5.54
CA VAL A 17 -3.64 -17.78 5.75
C VAL A 17 -4.25 -19.04 6.36
N GLU A 18 -5.10 -18.90 7.35
CA GLU A 18 -5.74 -20.05 7.97
C GLU A 18 -6.64 -20.80 6.98
N THR A 19 -7.37 -20.08 6.16
CA THR A 19 -8.22 -20.70 5.15
C THR A 19 -7.39 -21.48 4.14
N VAL A 20 -6.32 -20.86 3.64
CA VAL A 20 -5.45 -21.52 2.66
C VAL A 20 -4.76 -22.73 3.28
N LYS A 21 -4.33 -22.61 4.51
CA LYS A 21 -3.64 -23.68 5.22
C LYS A 21 -4.50 -24.93 5.30
N GLY A 22 -5.81 -24.78 5.42
CA GLY A 22 -6.72 -25.93 5.49
C GLY A 22 -6.74 -26.77 4.22
N TYR A 23 -6.38 -26.20 3.08
CA TYR A 23 -6.40 -26.87 1.80
C TYR A 23 -5.00 -27.13 1.26
N ALA A 24 -4.09 -26.20 1.48
CA ALA A 24 -2.75 -26.22 0.90
C ALA A 24 -1.69 -26.42 1.97
N THR A 25 -1.70 -27.60 2.57
CA THR A 25 -0.85 -27.88 3.74
C THR A 25 0.64 -27.93 3.41
N HIS A 26 0.99 -28.09 2.12
CA HIS A 26 2.38 -28.19 1.72
C HIS A 26 2.99 -26.86 1.30
N GLU A 27 2.24 -25.78 1.39
CA GLU A 27 2.68 -24.45 0.94
C GLU A 27 3.21 -23.61 2.10
N ARG A 28 3.96 -24.25 2.97
CA ARG A 28 4.42 -23.60 4.20
C ARG A 28 5.24 -22.34 3.93
N GLU A 29 6.15 -22.39 2.96
CA GLU A 29 7.01 -21.25 2.67
C GLU A 29 6.21 -20.04 2.22
N THR A 30 5.24 -20.27 1.34
CA THR A 30 4.38 -19.18 0.86
C THR A 30 3.59 -18.59 2.00
N LEU A 31 3.01 -19.43 2.85
CA LEU A 31 2.21 -18.96 3.97
C LEU A 31 3.07 -18.20 5.00
N GLU A 32 4.25 -18.69 5.29
CA GLU A 32 5.15 -17.99 6.19
C GLU A 32 5.62 -16.68 5.61
N GLY A 33 5.85 -16.64 4.29
CA GLY A 33 6.22 -15.41 3.61
C GLY A 33 5.14 -14.34 3.70
N VAL A 34 3.88 -14.74 3.59
CA VAL A 34 2.77 -13.82 3.72
C VAL A 34 2.70 -13.26 5.14
N MET A 35 2.84 -14.11 6.14
CA MET A 35 2.80 -13.65 7.51
C MET A 35 3.98 -12.75 7.85
N ALA A 36 5.16 -13.04 7.33
CA ALA A 36 6.32 -12.19 7.53
C ALA A 36 6.13 -10.82 6.86
N ALA A 37 5.57 -10.81 5.66
CA ALA A 37 5.29 -9.55 4.97
C ALA A 37 4.24 -8.74 5.71
N ARG A 38 3.24 -9.39 6.27
CA ARG A 38 2.24 -8.72 7.09
C ARG A 38 2.88 -8.09 8.33
N ALA A 39 3.76 -8.81 8.99
CA ALA A 39 4.44 -8.29 10.17
C ALA A 39 5.22 -7.03 9.83
N ARG A 40 5.94 -7.04 8.72
CA ARG A 40 6.69 -5.86 8.29
C ARG A 40 5.75 -4.71 7.96
N ALA A 41 4.64 -5.00 7.28
CA ALA A 41 3.69 -3.95 6.91
C ALA A 41 3.03 -3.31 8.13
N THR A 42 2.80 -4.08 9.19
CA THR A 42 2.19 -3.54 10.40
C THR A 42 3.18 -2.80 11.29
N GLN A 43 4.47 -3.06 11.14
CA GLN A 43 5.49 -2.33 11.89
C GLN A 43 5.71 -0.93 11.35
N VAL A 44 5.53 -0.74 10.06
CA VAL A 44 5.77 0.55 9.43
C VAL A 44 4.46 1.32 9.38
N GLN A 45 4.31 2.27 10.30
CA GLN A 45 3.14 3.13 10.36
C GLN A 45 3.58 4.56 10.13
N ILE A 46 2.78 5.29 9.37
CA ILE A 46 3.08 6.69 9.08
C ILE A 46 2.01 7.55 9.72
N THR A 47 2.44 8.45 10.57
CA THR A 47 1.59 9.51 11.10
C THR A 47 1.96 10.81 10.41
N ALA A 48 1.11 11.83 10.59
CA ALA A 48 1.38 13.13 10.00
C ALA A 48 2.72 13.70 10.46
N ASP A 49 3.12 13.41 11.68
CA ASP A 49 4.36 13.91 12.26
C ASP A 49 5.59 13.23 11.67
N GLN A 50 5.41 12.04 11.11
CA GLN A 50 6.52 11.22 10.61
C GLN A 50 6.55 11.18 9.09
N LEU A 51 5.93 12.14 8.45
CA LEU A 51 5.82 12.17 7.00
C LEU A 51 7.10 12.72 6.39
N THR A 52 8.08 11.84 6.25
CA THR A 52 9.36 12.15 5.63
C THR A 52 9.54 11.26 4.40
N PRO A 53 10.42 11.64 3.46
CA PRO A 53 10.68 10.79 2.31
C PRO A 53 11.12 9.39 2.68
N GLU A 54 11.93 9.27 3.72
CA GLU A 54 12.41 7.97 4.17
C GLU A 54 11.27 7.10 4.71
N ASN A 55 10.40 7.69 5.54
CA ASN A 55 9.29 6.95 6.12
C ASN A 55 8.27 6.55 5.06
N LEU A 56 8.03 7.42 4.10
CA LEU A 56 7.14 7.09 2.98
C LEU A 56 7.70 5.94 2.17
N LYS A 57 9.00 5.94 1.93
CA LYS A 57 9.63 4.88 1.19
C LYS A 57 9.52 3.55 1.92
N LYS A 58 9.77 3.55 3.22
CA LYS A 58 9.65 2.33 4.03
C LYS A 58 8.24 1.80 4.04
N PHE A 59 7.26 2.68 4.19
CA PHE A 59 5.86 2.31 4.17
C PHE A 59 5.49 1.67 2.85
N GLU A 60 5.88 2.30 1.75
CA GLU A 60 5.56 1.81 0.42
C GLU A 60 6.24 0.47 0.14
N GLU A 61 7.47 0.31 0.56
CA GLU A 61 8.18 -0.94 0.38
C GLU A 61 7.51 -2.08 1.16
N ALA A 62 7.08 -1.80 2.38
CA ALA A 62 6.40 -2.81 3.19
C ALA A 62 5.06 -3.18 2.57
N GLN A 63 4.30 -2.21 2.07
CA GLN A 63 3.03 -2.47 1.42
C GLN A 63 3.22 -3.24 0.12
N ALA A 64 4.24 -2.91 -0.65
CA ALA A 64 4.55 -3.62 -1.89
C ALA A 64 4.97 -5.07 -1.59
N GLY A 65 5.72 -5.28 -0.51
CA GLY A 65 6.10 -6.61 -0.08
C GLY A 65 4.90 -7.47 0.26
N LEU A 66 3.95 -6.90 1.00
CA LEU A 66 2.73 -7.63 1.34
C LEU A 66 1.90 -7.93 0.10
N ARG A 67 1.76 -6.97 -0.80
CA ARG A 67 1.02 -7.19 -2.03
C ARG A 67 1.66 -8.30 -2.87
N GLY A 68 2.99 -8.29 -2.97
CA GLY A 68 3.70 -9.34 -3.69
C GLY A 68 3.52 -10.71 -3.08
N ALA A 69 3.57 -10.78 -1.75
CA ALA A 69 3.34 -12.04 -1.04
C ALA A 69 1.93 -12.56 -1.24
N LEU A 70 0.94 -11.66 -1.20
CA LEU A 70 -0.45 -12.04 -1.46
C LEU A 70 -0.63 -12.51 -2.90
N GLY A 71 0.06 -11.89 -3.85
CA GLY A 71 0.02 -12.33 -5.24
C GLY A 71 0.54 -13.74 -5.40
N ARG A 72 1.63 -14.08 -4.72
CA ARG A 72 2.17 -15.44 -4.75
C ARG A 72 1.19 -16.43 -4.11
N LEU A 73 0.52 -16.02 -3.04
CA LEU A 73 -0.48 -16.86 -2.40
C LEU A 73 -1.66 -17.14 -3.35
N MET A 74 -2.09 -16.12 -4.08
CA MET A 74 -3.17 -16.31 -5.04
C MET A 74 -2.75 -17.24 -6.17
N ALA A 75 -1.49 -17.15 -6.61
CA ALA A 75 -0.96 -18.07 -7.63
C ALA A 75 -0.97 -19.51 -7.13
N VAL A 76 -0.60 -19.72 -5.86
CA VAL A 76 -0.66 -21.05 -5.25
C VAL A 76 -2.11 -21.54 -5.21
N ALA A 77 -3.05 -20.68 -4.86
CA ALA A 77 -4.44 -21.06 -4.76
C ALA A 77 -5.01 -21.59 -6.08
N GLU A 78 -4.45 -21.16 -7.21
CA GLU A 78 -4.91 -21.66 -8.50
C GLU A 78 -4.65 -23.15 -8.69
N SER A 79 -3.72 -23.71 -7.96
CA SER A 79 -3.42 -25.14 -8.01
C SER A 79 -4.33 -25.96 -7.09
N TYR A 80 -5.19 -25.30 -6.32
CA TYR A 80 -6.07 -25.97 -5.37
C TYR A 80 -7.52 -25.62 -5.66
N PRO A 81 -8.16 -26.36 -6.57
CA PRO A 81 -9.53 -26.01 -7.00
C PRO A 81 -10.53 -25.98 -5.86
N GLN A 82 -10.37 -26.85 -4.86
CA GLN A 82 -11.28 -26.87 -3.72
C GLN A 82 -11.16 -25.61 -2.88
N LEU A 83 -9.95 -25.09 -2.75
CA LEU A 83 -9.73 -23.83 -2.04
C LEU A 83 -10.39 -22.69 -2.79
N ARG A 84 -10.21 -22.64 -4.09
CA ARG A 84 -10.81 -21.58 -4.91
C ARG A 84 -12.33 -21.60 -4.87
N ALA A 85 -12.90 -22.79 -4.73
CA ALA A 85 -14.34 -22.95 -4.65
C ALA A 85 -14.88 -22.67 -3.26
N SER A 86 -14.01 -22.57 -2.27
CA SER A 86 -14.44 -22.38 -0.88
C SER A 86 -15.05 -20.98 -0.73
N GLU A 87 -16.17 -20.93 -0.02
CA GLU A 87 -16.88 -19.67 0.21
C GLU A 87 -16.03 -18.72 1.05
N SER A 88 -15.37 -19.25 2.07
CA SER A 88 -14.51 -18.43 2.92
C SER A 88 -13.37 -17.77 2.14
N PHE A 89 -12.74 -18.54 1.25
CA PHE A 89 -11.66 -17.99 0.45
C PHE A 89 -12.18 -16.92 -0.50
N ARG A 90 -13.30 -17.17 -1.13
CA ARG A 90 -13.88 -16.22 -2.09
C ARG A 90 -14.28 -14.91 -1.41
N ASP A 91 -14.88 -15.02 -0.21
CA ASP A 91 -15.24 -13.83 0.54
C ASP A 91 -14.04 -13.01 0.92
N LEU A 92 -12.98 -13.68 1.39
CA LEU A 92 -11.74 -12.97 1.75
C LEU A 92 -11.08 -12.35 0.54
N GLN A 93 -11.12 -13.03 -0.60
CA GLN A 93 -10.57 -12.50 -1.84
C GLN A 93 -11.28 -11.21 -2.26
N VAL A 94 -12.60 -11.21 -2.19
CA VAL A 94 -13.39 -10.02 -2.52
C VAL A 94 -13.05 -8.87 -1.58
N GLN A 95 -12.93 -9.16 -0.29
CA GLN A 95 -12.58 -8.12 0.68
C GLN A 95 -11.19 -7.56 0.45
N LEU A 96 -10.24 -8.43 0.09
CA LEU A 96 -8.88 -7.98 -0.22
C LEU A 96 -8.85 -7.12 -1.45
N GLU A 97 -9.58 -7.49 -2.49
CA GLU A 97 -9.66 -6.68 -3.70
C GLU A 97 -10.26 -5.31 -3.40
N GLY A 98 -11.25 -5.27 -2.52
CA GLY A 98 -11.83 -4.01 -2.09
C GLY A 98 -10.84 -3.12 -1.36
N THR A 99 -10.01 -3.71 -0.48
CA THR A 99 -8.99 -2.93 0.21
C THR A 99 -7.91 -2.44 -0.73
N GLU A 100 -7.53 -3.24 -1.74
CA GLU A 100 -6.56 -2.82 -2.74
C GLU A 100 -7.04 -1.58 -3.50
N ASN A 101 -8.31 -1.59 -3.90
CA ASN A 101 -8.88 -0.43 -4.58
C ASN A 101 -8.90 0.80 -3.68
N ARG A 102 -9.23 0.63 -2.41
CA ARG A 102 -9.24 1.76 -1.47
C ARG A 102 -7.85 2.29 -1.21
N ILE A 103 -6.85 1.41 -1.14
CA ILE A 103 -5.47 1.83 -0.97
C ILE A 103 -5.02 2.63 -2.19
N ALA A 104 -5.36 2.17 -3.39
CA ALA A 104 -5.00 2.89 -4.60
C ALA A 104 -5.65 4.28 -4.65
N VAL A 105 -6.94 4.37 -4.30
CA VAL A 105 -7.63 5.65 -4.27
C VAL A 105 -7.02 6.58 -3.24
N ALA A 106 -6.73 6.07 -2.04
CA ALA A 106 -6.15 6.88 -0.98
C ALA A 106 -4.75 7.37 -1.37
N ARG A 107 -3.97 6.51 -2.02
CA ARG A 107 -2.64 6.90 -2.50
C ARG A 107 -2.74 8.00 -3.54
N ASN A 108 -3.66 7.88 -4.47
CA ASN A 108 -3.84 8.90 -5.49
C ASN A 108 -4.27 10.23 -4.87
N ARG A 109 -5.14 10.19 -3.88
CA ARG A 109 -5.54 11.41 -3.18
C ARG A 109 -4.36 12.06 -2.48
N TYR A 110 -3.50 11.24 -1.88
CA TYR A 110 -2.30 11.76 -1.24
C TYR A 110 -1.38 12.42 -2.25
N ILE A 111 -1.16 11.76 -3.39
CA ILE A 111 -0.33 12.32 -4.45
C ILE A 111 -0.87 13.67 -4.91
N GLN A 112 -2.18 13.75 -5.13
CA GLN A 112 -2.81 14.99 -5.55
C GLN A 112 -2.66 16.08 -4.49
N ALA A 113 -2.82 15.72 -3.22
CA ALA A 113 -2.67 16.68 -2.14
C ALA A 113 -1.23 17.22 -2.06
N VAL A 114 -0.25 16.35 -2.22
CA VAL A 114 1.16 16.76 -2.21
C VAL A 114 1.45 17.65 -3.40
N GLN A 115 0.93 17.29 -4.57
CA GLN A 115 1.10 18.08 -5.77
C GLN A 115 0.54 19.50 -5.59
N ALA A 116 -0.67 19.59 -5.07
CA ALA A 116 -1.30 20.88 -4.83
C ALA A 116 -0.49 21.71 -3.83
N TYR A 117 0.03 21.08 -2.79
CA TYR A 117 0.87 21.77 -1.82
C TYR A 117 2.15 22.28 -2.47
N ASN A 118 2.80 21.43 -3.25
CA ASN A 118 4.05 21.80 -3.93
C ASN A 118 3.81 22.94 -4.92
N ASP A 119 2.72 22.89 -5.66
CA ASP A 119 2.37 23.96 -6.59
C ASP A 119 2.17 25.28 -5.84
N LEU A 120 1.53 25.21 -4.70
CA LEU A 120 1.26 26.40 -3.91
C LEU A 120 2.54 27.09 -3.45
N ILE A 121 3.55 26.32 -3.06
CA ILE A 121 4.81 26.90 -2.55
C ILE A 121 5.82 27.21 -3.66
N THR A 122 5.59 26.72 -4.87
CA THR A 122 6.54 26.93 -5.97
C THR A 122 6.06 27.96 -6.99
N VAL A 123 4.78 28.34 -6.96
CA VAL A 123 4.23 29.30 -7.89
C VAL A 123 4.32 30.70 -7.30
N PRO A 124 4.87 31.69 -8.04
CA PRO A 124 4.92 33.06 -7.55
C PRO A 124 3.52 33.65 -7.39
N PRO A 125 3.27 34.53 -6.41
CA PRO A 125 4.24 35.05 -5.44
C PRO A 125 4.46 34.14 -4.25
N THR A 126 3.73 33.08 -4.12
CA THR A 126 3.80 32.19 -2.99
C THR A 126 5.19 31.60 -2.83
N SER A 127 5.79 31.18 -3.93
CA SER A 127 7.13 30.63 -3.94
C SER A 127 8.13 31.63 -3.36
N PHE A 128 8.04 32.85 -3.80
CA PHE A 128 8.91 33.92 -3.33
C PHE A 128 8.76 34.17 -1.84
N THR A 129 7.51 34.23 -1.40
CA THR A 129 7.22 34.43 0.01
C THR A 129 7.78 33.30 0.88
N ASN A 130 7.59 32.07 0.44
CA ASN A 130 8.13 30.92 1.17
C ASN A 130 9.65 30.96 1.25
N SER A 131 10.30 31.32 0.18
CA SER A 131 11.76 31.39 0.16
C SER A 131 12.29 32.43 1.14
N LEU A 132 11.64 33.58 1.20
CA LEU A 132 12.13 34.68 2.01
C LEU A 132 11.74 34.56 3.47
N VAL A 133 10.55 34.03 3.74
CA VAL A 133 10.00 34.11 5.09
C VAL A 133 10.03 32.75 5.78
N TYR A 134 9.62 31.72 5.11
CA TYR A 134 9.38 30.43 5.76
C TYR A 134 10.45 29.38 5.48
N HIS A 135 11.15 29.48 4.39
CA HIS A 135 12.14 28.47 3.98
C HIS A 135 11.56 27.06 3.96
N LYS A 136 10.30 26.94 3.56
CA LYS A 136 9.67 25.64 3.50
C LYS A 136 10.15 24.83 2.33
N GLN A 137 10.32 23.54 2.57
CA GLN A 137 10.63 22.60 1.52
C GLN A 137 9.36 21.99 0.99
N ALA A 138 9.36 21.65 -0.28
CA ALA A 138 8.23 20.93 -0.86
C ALA A 138 8.13 19.55 -0.23
N LYS A 139 6.91 19.10 -0.01
CA LYS A 139 6.69 17.77 0.53
C LYS A 139 7.00 16.71 -0.51
N PRO A 140 7.48 15.54 -0.06
CA PRO A 140 7.77 14.46 -1.00
C PRO A 140 6.48 13.93 -1.63
N GLN A 141 6.57 13.57 -2.88
CA GLN A 141 5.46 12.94 -3.55
C GLN A 141 5.50 11.43 -3.28
N PHE A 142 4.35 10.83 -3.38
CA PHE A 142 4.20 9.42 -3.12
C PHE A 142 4.59 8.63 -4.38
N THR A 143 5.85 8.40 -4.56
CA THR A 143 6.33 7.72 -5.76
C THR A 143 6.55 6.25 -5.55
N ALA A 144 6.79 5.83 -4.33
CA ALA A 144 6.87 4.45 -3.91
C ALA A 144 7.78 3.57 -4.74
N THR A 145 7.29 3.12 -5.87
CA THR A 145 8.03 2.25 -6.75
C THR A 145 8.12 2.90 -8.12
N ALA A 146 9.10 2.48 -8.89
CA ALA A 146 9.25 3.01 -10.23
C ALA A 146 8.00 2.79 -11.08
N ALA A 147 7.43 1.60 -10.99
CA ALA A 147 6.22 1.29 -11.76
C ALA A 147 5.07 2.18 -11.33
N THR A 148 4.91 2.35 -10.03
CA THR A 148 3.86 3.21 -9.52
C THR A 148 4.11 4.66 -9.91
N ALA A 149 5.36 5.07 -9.83
CA ALA A 149 5.73 6.43 -10.18
C ALA A 149 5.41 6.75 -11.63
N GLU A 150 5.60 5.79 -12.51
CA GLU A 150 5.28 5.99 -13.91
C GLU A 150 3.81 6.22 -14.14
N GLN A 151 2.99 5.55 -13.36
CA GLN A 151 1.55 5.70 -13.49
C GLN A 151 1.05 6.95 -12.81
N ALA A 152 1.57 7.22 -11.63
CA ALA A 152 1.13 8.37 -10.85
C ALA A 152 1.40 9.69 -11.57
N PRO A 153 2.60 9.89 -12.14
CA PRO A 153 2.87 11.16 -12.81
C PRO A 153 1.97 11.44 -13.98
N LYS A 154 1.37 10.40 -14.53
CA LYS A 154 0.46 10.60 -15.64
C LYS A 154 -0.80 11.30 -15.23
N VAL A 155 -1.04 11.32 -13.95
CA VAL A 155 -2.10 12.14 -13.43
C VAL A 155 -1.60 13.56 -13.55
N LYS A 156 -1.84 14.15 -14.69
CA LYS A 156 -1.44 15.52 -14.90
C LYS A 156 -2.46 16.40 -14.26
N PHE A 157 -2.03 17.42 -13.78
CA PHE A 157 -2.92 18.27 -13.01
C PHE A 157 -3.09 19.58 -13.72
#